data_a5ba133c3d5b089a0cdabb401632ae14
#
_entry.id   a5ba133c3d5b089a0cdabb401632ae14
#
_cell.length_a   1.000
_cell.length_b   1.000
_cell.length_c   1.000
_cell.angle_alpha   90.00
_cell.angle_beta   90.00
_cell.angle_gamma   90.00
#
_symmetry.space_group_name_H-M   'P 1'
#
loop_
_entity.id
_entity.type
_entity.pdbx_description
1 polymer ?
#
loop_
_entity_poly.entity_id
_entity_poly.type
_entity_poly.pdbx_seq_one_letter_code
_entity_poly.pdbx_strand_id
1 'polypeptide(L)'
;MRNFILTVGCILLFAANVQAQFTVKLMATSVATRQNEPIYVSGNFNNWNPKDEQYRLKPFGGSRLGIVLKDMAPGNYAFKFTRGSFDKVECLADGRDMNDRVLLVNTDIDTSLSIAGWKDDYPQKPKPYTASPQVTVMDTAFYIPQLHSTRRIWLYLPKNYYQTTQTYPVLYMQDGQNLFNEQTAFAGEWGIDECLDTLSQKLGKYCIVVGIDNSGDKRMSEYSPYTIASGKIGKDSVKGEGAAYVDFIVHTLKPYIDQHYRTQKGPYYTYIAGSSMGAVISYYAAMKYPNIFGAAGIFSPAFWLYSPQQLKPDVSANFKPVYYFYAGGKESATMIGDMDAVIKNLDTYPSHIIRRSVYPPGIHKEKYWRDEFPAFYNWLMQLY
;
A
#
# COMPACT_ATOMS: atom_id res chain seq x y z
N MET A 1 -12.52 33.67 -65.80
CA MET A 1 -13.11 33.33 -64.51
C MET A 1 -12.00 32.73 -63.64
N ARG A 2 -11.47 33.52 -62.69
CA ARG A 2 -10.36 33.10 -61.80
C ARG A 2 -10.96 32.61 -60.51
N ASN A 3 -10.84 31.30 -60.20
CA ASN A 3 -11.26 30.74 -58.96
C ASN A 3 -10.25 31.08 -57.85
N PHE A 4 -10.69 31.80 -56.84
CA PHE A 4 -9.97 32.03 -55.58
C PHE A 4 -10.29 30.86 -54.62
N ILE A 5 -9.31 30.04 -54.29
CA ILE A 5 -9.41 29.03 -53.25
C ILE A 5 -8.98 29.71 -51.94
N LEU A 6 -9.91 29.90 -51.01
CA LEU A 6 -9.64 30.36 -49.67
C LEU A 6 -9.22 29.15 -48.83
N THR A 7 -7.95 29.08 -48.44
CA THR A 7 -7.45 28.07 -47.51
C THR A 7 -7.67 28.59 -46.07
N VAL A 8 -8.65 28.04 -45.38
CA VAL A 8 -8.88 28.31 -43.93
C VAL A 8 -7.90 27.46 -43.12
N GLY A 9 -6.86 28.10 -42.59
CA GLY A 9 -5.93 27.48 -41.68
C GLY A 9 -6.57 27.34 -40.30
N CYS A 10 -6.89 26.12 -39.87
CA CYS A 10 -7.25 25.81 -38.48
C CYS A 10 -6.00 25.92 -37.59
N ILE A 11 -5.89 26.99 -36.82
CA ILE A 11 -4.91 27.08 -35.74
C ILE A 11 -5.44 26.25 -34.56
N LEU A 12 -4.89 25.06 -34.36
CA LEU A 12 -5.09 24.25 -33.14
C LEU A 12 -4.31 24.92 -32.00
N LEU A 13 -5.02 25.66 -31.17
CA LEU A 13 -4.52 26.13 -29.89
C LEU A 13 -4.38 24.92 -28.94
N PHE A 14 -3.15 24.42 -28.81
CA PHE A 14 -2.81 23.53 -27.68
C PHE A 14 -2.86 24.35 -26.37
N ALA A 15 -3.94 24.26 -25.64
CA ALA A 15 -3.98 24.72 -24.25
C ALA A 15 -3.05 23.80 -23.44
N ALA A 16 -1.82 24.23 -23.19
CA ALA A 16 -0.99 23.61 -22.17
C ALA A 16 -1.71 23.82 -20.82
N ASN A 17 -2.14 22.75 -20.18
CA ASN A 17 -2.61 22.79 -18.80
C ASN A 17 -1.41 23.16 -17.91
N VAL A 18 -1.21 24.45 -17.68
CA VAL A 18 -0.28 24.94 -16.65
C VAL A 18 -0.92 24.64 -15.31
N GLN A 19 -0.52 23.54 -14.70
CA GLN A 19 -0.92 23.23 -13.32
C GLN A 19 -0.22 24.23 -12.41
N ALA A 20 -0.96 24.88 -11.51
CA ALA A 20 -0.37 25.81 -10.55
C ALA A 20 0.71 25.09 -9.72
N GLN A 21 1.86 25.73 -9.56
CA GLN A 21 2.98 25.22 -8.78
C GLN A 21 3.27 26.18 -7.63
N PHE A 22 3.49 25.64 -6.46
CA PHE A 22 3.66 26.42 -5.23
C PHE A 22 5.01 26.16 -4.59
N THR A 23 5.44 27.13 -3.78
CA THR A 23 6.66 27.03 -2.98
C THR A 23 6.27 26.74 -1.53
N VAL A 24 6.86 25.70 -0.96
CA VAL A 24 6.66 25.32 0.46
C VAL A 24 7.98 25.48 1.20
N LYS A 25 8.01 26.35 2.20
CA LYS A 25 9.13 26.51 3.12
C LYS A 25 8.82 25.80 4.43
N LEU A 26 9.61 24.79 4.75
CA LEU A 26 9.52 24.05 6.01
C LEU A 26 10.72 24.46 6.89
N MET A 27 10.45 25.04 8.06
CA MET A 27 11.47 25.43 9.02
C MET A 27 11.33 24.65 10.32
N ALA A 28 12.40 23.96 10.73
CA ALA A 28 12.53 23.43 12.09
C ALA A 28 13.10 24.52 12.98
N THR A 29 12.23 25.14 13.78
CA THR A 29 12.60 26.29 14.65
C THR A 29 13.03 25.85 16.03
N SER A 30 12.68 24.64 16.44
CA SER A 30 13.07 24.05 17.72
C SER A 30 13.28 22.54 17.52
N VAL A 31 14.47 22.09 17.92
CA VAL A 31 14.84 20.65 17.93
C VAL A 31 15.27 20.33 19.35
N ALA A 32 14.55 19.45 20.04
CA ALA A 32 14.74 19.20 21.46
C ALA A 32 16.12 18.60 21.78
N THR A 33 16.57 17.63 20.95
CA THR A 33 17.83 16.89 21.14
C THR A 33 18.54 16.70 19.79
N ARG A 34 19.81 16.26 19.80
CA ARG A 34 20.57 15.91 18.58
C ARG A 34 20.67 17.04 17.55
N GLN A 35 20.75 18.27 17.97
CA GLN A 35 20.72 19.50 17.14
C GLN A 35 21.83 19.56 16.08
N ASN A 36 22.94 18.84 16.28
CA ASN A 36 24.09 18.83 15.36
C ASN A 36 24.06 17.71 14.34
N GLU A 37 23.04 16.83 14.39
CA GLU A 37 22.89 15.75 13.42
C GLU A 37 22.11 16.20 12.19
N PRO A 38 22.38 15.62 11.00
CA PRO A 38 21.60 15.93 9.79
C PRO A 38 20.13 15.58 9.97
N ILE A 39 19.25 16.48 9.56
CA ILE A 39 17.80 16.28 9.58
C ILE A 39 17.30 16.29 8.14
N TYR A 40 16.42 15.35 7.82
CA TYR A 40 15.80 15.15 6.51
C TYR A 40 14.29 15.25 6.63
N VAL A 41 13.62 15.61 5.52
CA VAL A 41 12.16 15.51 5.38
C VAL A 41 11.86 14.28 4.56
N SER A 42 11.16 13.32 5.17
CA SER A 42 10.71 12.10 4.51
C SER A 42 9.18 12.15 4.36
N GLY A 43 8.66 12.02 3.15
CA GLY A 43 7.24 12.16 2.88
C GLY A 43 6.80 11.50 1.58
N ASN A 44 5.51 11.60 1.27
CA ASN A 44 4.95 11.04 0.04
C ASN A 44 5.49 11.69 -1.25
N PHE A 45 6.19 12.81 -1.15
CA PHE A 45 6.84 13.50 -2.26
C PHE A 45 8.26 12.99 -2.57
N ASN A 46 8.84 12.13 -1.74
CA ASN A 46 10.15 11.51 -1.96
C ASN A 46 10.16 10.01 -1.59
N ASN A 47 9.03 9.33 -1.78
CA ASN A 47 8.86 7.90 -1.49
C ASN A 47 9.16 7.51 -0.05
N TRP A 48 8.97 8.43 0.88
CA TRP A 48 9.31 8.20 2.28
C TRP A 48 10.79 7.82 2.46
N ASN A 49 11.70 8.31 1.59
CA ASN A 49 13.13 8.08 1.75
C ASN A 49 13.65 8.86 2.95
N PRO A 50 14.07 8.19 4.04
CA PRO A 50 14.45 8.87 5.30
C PRO A 50 15.82 9.55 5.23
N LYS A 51 16.59 9.35 4.16
CA LYS A 51 17.96 9.87 3.98
C LYS A 51 18.17 10.50 2.59
N ASP A 52 17.16 11.14 2.08
CA ASP A 52 17.25 11.82 0.80
C ASP A 52 18.00 13.15 0.96
N GLU A 53 19.23 13.24 0.42
CA GLU A 53 20.07 14.43 0.52
C GLU A 53 19.44 15.67 -0.15
N GLN A 54 18.53 15.51 -1.10
CA GLN A 54 17.78 16.62 -1.70
C GLN A 54 16.79 17.23 -0.71
N TYR A 55 16.34 16.46 0.27
CA TYR A 55 15.36 16.83 1.30
C TYR A 55 16.01 17.04 2.67
N ARG A 56 17.33 17.20 2.71
CA ARG A 56 18.09 17.56 3.92
C ARG A 56 17.83 19.03 4.29
N LEU A 57 17.51 19.28 5.55
CA LEU A 57 17.43 20.64 6.09
C LEU A 57 18.81 21.31 6.08
N LYS A 58 18.83 22.58 5.73
CA LYS A 58 20.03 23.43 5.69
C LYS A 58 19.86 24.62 6.63
N PRO A 59 20.95 25.31 7.05
CA PRO A 59 20.86 26.56 7.80
C PRO A 59 19.93 27.54 7.08
N PHE A 60 18.94 28.09 7.80
CA PHE A 60 17.89 28.96 7.28
C PHE A 60 17.79 30.30 8.02
N GLY A 61 18.92 30.85 8.44
CA GLY A 61 19.03 32.08 9.21
C GLY A 61 18.87 31.87 10.72
N GLY A 62 19.81 32.41 11.49
CA GLY A 62 19.95 32.17 12.92
C GLY A 62 20.24 30.70 13.22
N SER A 63 19.66 30.17 14.29
CA SER A 63 19.78 28.75 14.68
C SER A 63 18.76 27.83 14.00
N ARG A 64 17.99 28.31 13.03
CA ARG A 64 16.94 27.55 12.35
C ARG A 64 17.50 26.68 11.23
N LEU A 65 16.92 25.50 11.06
CA LEU A 65 17.15 24.65 9.90
C LEU A 65 15.89 24.64 9.02
N GLY A 66 16.03 24.58 7.70
CA GLY A 66 14.88 24.58 6.82
C GLY A 66 15.18 24.06 5.43
N ILE A 67 14.12 23.89 4.68
CA ILE A 67 14.16 23.51 3.25
C ILE A 67 13.10 24.29 2.48
N VAL A 68 13.40 24.59 1.20
CA VAL A 68 12.46 25.17 0.26
C VAL A 68 12.12 24.11 -0.79
N LEU A 69 10.89 23.63 -0.77
CA LEU A 69 10.34 22.73 -1.78
C LEU A 69 9.68 23.60 -2.85
N LYS A 70 10.23 23.58 -4.05
CA LYS A 70 9.72 24.35 -5.20
C LYS A 70 8.86 23.46 -6.09
N ASP A 71 8.03 24.09 -6.88
CA ASP A 71 7.24 23.45 -7.94
C ASP A 71 6.29 22.36 -7.40
N MET A 72 5.79 22.57 -6.18
CA MET A 72 4.83 21.67 -5.55
C MET A 72 3.45 21.81 -6.22
N ALA A 73 2.90 20.70 -6.71
CA ALA A 73 1.55 20.68 -7.23
C ALA A 73 0.51 20.88 -6.10
N PRO A 74 -0.70 21.38 -6.40
CA PRO A 74 -1.79 21.38 -5.42
C PRO A 74 -2.06 19.96 -4.90
N GLY A 75 -2.17 19.79 -3.58
CA GLY A 75 -2.44 18.47 -3.01
C GLY A 75 -2.16 18.35 -1.52
N ASN A 76 -2.41 17.16 -0.97
CA ASN A 76 -2.07 16.83 0.41
C ASN A 76 -0.71 16.11 0.46
N TYR A 77 0.17 16.65 1.27
CA TYR A 77 1.51 16.10 1.46
C TYR A 77 1.68 15.66 2.90
N ALA A 78 1.95 14.37 3.08
CA ALA A 78 2.26 13.79 4.38
C ALA A 78 3.76 13.60 4.52
N PHE A 79 4.33 13.94 5.69
CA PHE A 79 5.76 13.85 5.93
C PHE A 79 6.11 13.70 7.41
N LYS A 80 7.36 13.32 7.67
CA LYS A 80 8.04 13.35 8.99
C LYS A 80 9.44 13.88 8.84
N PHE A 81 10.00 14.36 9.95
CA PHE A 81 11.43 14.60 10.08
C PHE A 81 12.15 13.32 10.51
N THR A 82 13.32 13.06 9.91
CA THR A 82 14.17 11.93 10.25
C THR A 82 15.63 12.38 10.40
N ARG A 83 16.45 11.52 11.01
CA ARG A 83 17.91 11.68 11.04
C ARG A 83 18.59 10.55 10.25
N GLY A 84 18.03 10.23 9.06
CA GLY A 84 18.58 9.30 8.09
C GLY A 84 18.06 7.87 8.18
N SER A 85 17.14 7.57 9.11
CA SER A 85 16.40 6.30 9.19
C SER A 85 15.10 6.47 9.95
N PHE A 86 14.16 5.55 9.81
CA PHE A 86 12.92 5.54 10.58
C PHE A 86 13.10 5.14 12.05
N ASP A 87 14.20 4.48 12.41
CA ASP A 87 14.57 4.29 13.82
C ASP A 87 14.94 5.62 14.51
N LYS A 88 15.31 6.62 13.71
CA LYS A 88 15.67 7.98 14.14
C LYS A 88 14.65 9.01 13.66
N VAL A 89 13.38 8.62 13.58
CA VAL A 89 12.28 9.49 13.19
C VAL A 89 11.83 10.36 14.37
N GLU A 90 11.25 11.52 14.07
CA GLU A 90 10.64 12.37 15.09
C GLU A 90 9.51 11.67 15.85
N CYS A 91 9.36 12.02 17.11
CA CYS A 91 8.32 11.49 18.00
C CYS A 91 7.79 12.57 18.95
N LEU A 92 6.79 12.24 19.74
CA LEU A 92 6.31 13.09 20.83
C LEU A 92 7.39 13.23 21.91
N ALA A 93 7.26 14.25 22.78
CA ALA A 93 8.20 14.53 23.86
C ALA A 93 8.34 13.40 24.90
N ASP A 94 7.44 12.43 24.87
CA ASP A 94 7.46 11.24 25.74
C ASP A 94 7.90 9.95 24.99
N GLY A 95 8.39 10.08 23.74
CA GLY A 95 8.87 8.98 22.93
C GLY A 95 7.78 8.19 22.21
N ARG A 96 6.49 8.52 22.40
CA ARG A 96 5.41 7.90 21.63
C ARG A 96 5.45 8.32 20.18
N ASP A 97 4.97 7.44 19.29
CA ASP A 97 4.82 7.76 17.88
C ASP A 97 3.87 8.94 17.68
N MET A 98 4.23 9.83 16.79
CA MET A 98 3.33 10.86 16.30
C MET A 98 2.78 10.51 14.93
N ASN A 99 1.62 11.07 14.60
CA ASN A 99 1.06 10.96 13.25
C ASN A 99 1.95 11.71 12.24
N ASP A 100 1.80 11.36 10.97
CA ASP A 100 2.44 12.13 9.92
C ASP A 100 1.97 13.59 9.96
N ARG A 101 2.89 14.48 9.69
CA ARG A 101 2.55 15.89 9.48
C ARG A 101 1.86 16.00 8.12
N VAL A 102 0.84 16.82 8.01
CA VAL A 102 0.08 16.99 6.75
C VAL A 102 0.11 18.47 6.36
N LEU A 103 0.37 18.70 5.08
CA LEU A 103 0.28 20.00 4.43
C LEU A 103 -0.74 19.93 3.30
N LEU A 104 -1.71 20.85 3.31
CA LEU A 104 -2.56 21.11 2.16
C LEU A 104 -1.93 22.22 1.32
N VAL A 105 -1.32 21.88 0.20
CA VAL A 105 -0.68 22.82 -0.72
C VAL A 105 -1.72 23.27 -1.75
N ASN A 106 -2.18 24.50 -1.62
CA ASN A 106 -3.05 25.19 -2.59
C ASN A 106 -2.61 26.65 -2.78
N THR A 107 -1.59 27.08 -2.07
CA THR A 107 -0.90 28.38 -2.14
C THR A 107 0.55 28.17 -1.71
N ASP A 108 1.38 29.20 -1.81
CA ASP A 108 2.69 29.22 -1.18
C ASP A 108 2.55 29.08 0.34
N ILE A 109 3.40 28.25 0.95
CA ILE A 109 3.39 27.98 2.39
C ILE A 109 4.75 28.36 3.00
N ASP A 110 4.68 29.06 4.12
CA ASP A 110 5.83 29.31 5.00
C ASP A 110 5.44 28.84 6.40
N THR A 111 6.07 27.76 6.90
CA THR A 111 5.68 27.15 8.17
C THR A 111 6.88 26.87 9.07
N SER A 112 6.67 27.10 10.36
CA SER A 112 7.63 26.84 11.42
C SER A 112 7.16 25.68 12.28
N LEU A 113 8.00 24.68 12.46
CA LEU A 113 7.69 23.43 13.11
C LEU A 113 8.68 23.13 14.23
N SER A 114 8.23 22.50 15.30
CA SER A 114 9.09 22.00 16.37
C SER A 114 9.22 20.48 16.27
N ILE A 115 10.40 19.96 16.62
CA ILE A 115 10.69 18.54 16.78
C ILE A 115 10.86 18.27 18.26
N ALA A 116 9.91 17.56 18.85
CA ALA A 116 9.81 17.38 20.31
C ALA A 116 10.73 16.28 20.85
N GLY A 117 11.12 15.32 20.03
CA GLY A 117 12.03 14.23 20.36
C GLY A 117 12.32 13.35 19.16
N TRP A 118 13.24 12.43 19.33
CA TRP A 118 13.63 11.43 18.35
C TRP A 118 13.43 10.04 18.93
N LYS A 119 12.96 9.12 18.12
CA LYS A 119 12.60 7.77 18.56
C LYS A 119 13.74 7.04 19.29
N ASP A 120 14.96 7.20 18.81
CA ASP A 120 16.16 6.58 19.38
C ASP A 120 16.72 7.28 20.65
N ASP A 121 16.15 8.39 21.08
CA ASP A 121 16.45 9.00 22.38
C ASP A 121 15.71 8.28 23.54
N TYR A 122 14.77 7.42 23.21
CA TYR A 122 13.95 6.68 24.19
C TYR A 122 14.25 5.19 24.12
N PRO A 123 14.27 4.49 25.26
CA PRO A 123 14.41 3.05 25.31
C PRO A 123 13.33 2.38 24.48
N GLN A 124 13.69 1.70 23.39
CA GLN A 124 12.76 0.91 22.62
C GLN A 124 12.52 -0.40 23.36
N LYS A 125 11.29 -0.65 23.76
CA LYS A 125 10.91 -2.00 24.23
C LYS A 125 11.02 -2.95 23.06
N PRO A 126 11.68 -4.11 23.21
CA PRO A 126 11.65 -5.13 22.18
C PRO A 126 10.20 -5.44 21.80
N LYS A 127 9.91 -5.44 20.51
CA LYS A 127 8.60 -5.86 20.03
C LYS A 127 8.35 -7.30 20.42
N PRO A 128 7.18 -7.65 20.99
CA PRO A 128 6.88 -9.02 21.38
C PRO A 128 6.77 -9.91 20.14
N TYR A 129 7.06 -11.17 20.29
CA TYR A 129 6.69 -12.19 19.33
C TYR A 129 5.21 -12.54 19.58
N THR A 130 4.35 -12.27 18.61
CA THR A 130 2.89 -12.40 18.76
C THR A 130 2.30 -13.48 17.88
N ALA A 131 3.03 -13.98 16.86
CA ALA A 131 2.52 -14.99 15.96
C ALA A 131 2.02 -16.24 16.71
N SER A 132 0.83 -16.68 16.36
CA SER A 132 0.23 -17.89 16.93
C SER A 132 0.96 -19.17 16.51
N PRO A 133 0.79 -20.30 17.21
CA PRO A 133 1.40 -21.58 16.83
C PRO A 133 0.99 -22.09 15.43
N GLN A 134 -0.06 -21.54 14.84
CA GLN A 134 -0.54 -21.86 13.51
C GLN A 134 0.28 -21.20 12.38
N VAL A 135 1.11 -20.21 12.74
CA VAL A 135 1.96 -19.48 11.80
C VAL A 135 3.35 -20.09 11.77
N THR A 136 3.86 -20.30 10.57
CA THR A 136 5.25 -20.73 10.34
C THR A 136 5.88 -19.92 9.23
N VAL A 137 7.19 -19.74 9.25
CA VAL A 137 7.94 -19.32 8.08
C VAL A 137 8.15 -20.56 7.21
N MET A 138 7.39 -20.62 6.11
CA MET A 138 7.46 -21.75 5.18
C MET A 138 8.84 -21.82 4.49
N ASP A 139 9.33 -20.65 4.09
CA ASP A 139 10.65 -20.50 3.48
C ASP A 139 11.19 -19.10 3.77
N THR A 140 12.44 -19.01 4.15
CA THR A 140 13.13 -17.73 4.42
C THR A 140 13.62 -17.02 3.16
N ALA A 141 13.77 -17.75 2.05
CA ALA A 141 14.37 -17.26 0.80
C ALA A 141 13.78 -17.95 -0.45
N PHE A 142 12.47 -18.13 -0.50
CA PHE A 142 11.76 -18.74 -1.63
C PHE A 142 12.11 -18.01 -2.94
N TYR A 143 12.63 -18.76 -3.90
CA TYR A 143 13.14 -18.18 -5.15
C TYR A 143 12.00 -17.71 -6.07
N ILE A 144 12.15 -16.52 -6.62
CA ILE A 144 11.24 -15.88 -7.58
C ILE A 144 11.93 -15.80 -8.94
N PRO A 145 11.72 -16.78 -9.85
CA PRO A 145 12.36 -16.79 -11.16
C PRO A 145 12.07 -15.53 -11.99
N GLN A 146 10.84 -15.02 -11.90
CA GLN A 146 10.35 -13.88 -12.68
C GLN A 146 11.03 -12.55 -12.31
N LEU A 147 11.60 -12.45 -11.11
CA LEU A 147 12.28 -11.25 -10.59
C LEU A 147 13.76 -11.49 -10.26
N HIS A 148 14.27 -12.72 -10.48
CA HIS A 148 15.62 -13.13 -10.10
C HIS A 148 15.98 -12.75 -8.66
N SER A 149 15.05 -13.00 -7.73
CA SER A 149 15.15 -12.60 -6.33
C SER A 149 14.57 -13.67 -5.41
N THR A 150 14.62 -13.44 -4.11
CA THR A 150 14.05 -14.34 -3.11
C THR A 150 13.09 -13.61 -2.19
N ARG A 151 12.15 -14.34 -1.55
CA ARG A 151 11.22 -13.80 -0.55
C ARG A 151 11.03 -14.77 0.60
N ARG A 152 10.88 -14.22 1.79
CA ARG A 152 10.33 -14.99 2.90
C ARG A 152 8.84 -15.18 2.68
N ILE A 153 8.39 -16.43 2.86
CA ILE A 153 6.98 -16.81 2.76
C ILE A 153 6.50 -17.30 4.12
N TRP A 154 5.43 -16.69 4.58
CA TRP A 154 4.72 -17.09 5.79
C TRP A 154 3.55 -17.97 5.45
N LEU A 155 3.22 -18.88 6.34
CA LEU A 155 2.10 -19.79 6.20
C LEU A 155 1.32 -19.85 7.52
N TYR A 156 0.04 -19.54 7.44
CA TYR A 156 -0.93 -19.85 8.49
C TYR A 156 -1.71 -21.08 8.07
N LEU A 157 -1.73 -22.11 8.88
CA LEU A 157 -2.57 -23.29 8.73
C LEU A 157 -3.67 -23.30 9.80
N PRO A 158 -4.95 -23.56 9.44
CA PRO A 158 -6.03 -23.60 10.42
C PRO A 158 -5.78 -24.56 11.57
N LYS A 159 -6.28 -24.25 12.78
CA LYS A 159 -6.11 -25.08 13.99
C LYS A 159 -6.46 -26.55 13.80
N ASN A 160 -7.46 -26.84 12.96
CA ASN A 160 -7.88 -28.18 12.66
C ASN A 160 -7.11 -28.83 11.50
N TYR A 161 -6.10 -28.17 10.92
CA TYR A 161 -5.42 -28.65 9.73
C TYR A 161 -4.88 -30.07 9.91
N TYR A 162 -4.14 -30.36 10.96
CA TYR A 162 -3.57 -31.69 11.22
C TYR A 162 -4.55 -32.69 11.85
N GLN A 163 -5.77 -32.26 12.21
CA GLN A 163 -6.80 -33.09 12.83
C GLN A 163 -7.84 -33.63 11.81
N THR A 164 -7.82 -33.11 10.60
CA THR A 164 -8.77 -33.45 9.53
C THR A 164 -8.05 -33.71 8.22
N THR A 165 -8.78 -34.30 7.25
CA THR A 165 -8.31 -34.46 5.87
C THR A 165 -8.93 -33.41 4.91
N GLN A 166 -9.57 -32.39 5.46
CA GLN A 166 -10.19 -31.32 4.69
C GLN A 166 -9.20 -30.61 3.77
N THR A 167 -9.71 -30.11 2.66
CA THR A 167 -9.05 -29.14 1.79
C THR A 167 -9.57 -27.73 2.10
N TYR A 168 -8.73 -26.73 1.91
CA TYR A 168 -9.01 -25.35 2.33
C TYR A 168 -8.86 -24.35 1.19
N PRO A 169 -9.68 -23.30 1.12
CA PRO A 169 -9.38 -22.15 0.28
C PRO A 169 -8.09 -21.50 0.73
N VAL A 170 -7.46 -20.74 -0.17
CA VAL A 170 -6.17 -20.08 0.07
C VAL A 170 -6.30 -18.59 -0.16
N LEU A 171 -5.89 -17.80 0.83
CA LEU A 171 -5.74 -16.34 0.74
C LEU A 171 -4.25 -15.98 0.67
N TYR A 172 -3.84 -15.43 -0.45
CA TYR A 172 -2.51 -14.83 -0.63
C TYR A 172 -2.54 -13.39 -0.16
N MET A 173 -1.62 -13.00 0.74
CA MET A 173 -1.58 -11.64 1.28
C MET A 173 -0.21 -11.00 1.08
N GLN A 174 -0.23 -9.74 0.69
CA GLN A 174 0.94 -8.91 0.49
C GLN A 174 1.52 -8.44 1.84
N ASP A 175 2.80 -8.01 1.81
CA ASP A 175 3.49 -7.49 3.00
C ASP A 175 3.49 -8.49 4.18
N GLY A 176 3.88 -9.73 3.89
CA GLY A 176 3.83 -10.88 4.81
C GLY A 176 4.43 -10.62 6.19
N GLN A 177 5.50 -9.79 6.25
CA GLN A 177 6.15 -9.38 7.49
C GLN A 177 5.24 -8.61 8.46
N ASN A 178 4.13 -8.04 7.96
CA ASN A 178 3.20 -7.23 8.75
C ASN A 178 1.94 -8.00 9.16
N LEU A 179 1.78 -9.28 8.79
CA LEU A 179 0.49 -9.97 8.92
C LEU A 179 0.27 -10.63 10.28
N PHE A 180 1.32 -11.24 10.85
CA PHE A 180 1.18 -12.24 11.91
C PHE A 180 2.03 -11.96 13.16
N ASN A 181 2.98 -11.03 13.10
CA ASN A 181 3.97 -10.90 14.17
C ASN A 181 4.41 -9.46 14.35
N GLU A 182 4.10 -8.89 15.51
CA GLU A 182 4.50 -7.52 15.85
C GLU A 182 6.02 -7.32 15.77
N GLN A 183 6.81 -8.36 16.07
CA GLN A 183 8.26 -8.27 16.03
C GLN A 183 8.80 -7.97 14.64
N THR A 184 8.15 -8.45 13.58
CA THR A 184 8.56 -8.23 12.18
C THR A 184 7.78 -7.10 11.50
N ALA A 185 6.66 -6.69 12.06
CA ALA A 185 5.79 -5.68 11.48
C ALA A 185 6.45 -4.29 11.51
N PHE A 186 6.29 -3.51 10.43
CA PHE A 186 6.85 -2.17 10.32
C PHE A 186 6.14 -1.16 11.24
N ALA A 187 4.82 -1.04 11.12
CA ALA A 187 4.02 -0.05 11.85
C ALA A 187 2.82 -0.65 12.61
N GLY A 188 3.01 -1.87 13.11
CA GLY A 188 2.01 -2.71 13.74
C GLY A 188 1.64 -3.90 12.84
N GLU A 189 1.17 -4.98 13.46
CA GLU A 189 0.73 -6.15 12.71
C GLU A 189 -0.77 -6.10 12.39
N TRP A 190 -1.18 -6.86 11.38
CA TRP A 190 -2.59 -7.02 11.04
C TRP A 190 -3.35 -7.99 11.97
N GLY A 191 -2.66 -8.84 12.72
CA GLY A 191 -3.28 -9.83 13.61
C GLY A 191 -4.18 -10.80 12.86
N ILE A 192 -3.73 -11.27 11.70
CA ILE A 192 -4.51 -12.17 10.84
C ILE A 192 -4.75 -13.50 11.51
N ASP A 193 -3.75 -14.06 12.16
CA ASP A 193 -3.82 -15.36 12.84
C ASP A 193 -4.72 -15.31 14.07
N GLU A 194 -4.66 -14.26 14.91
CA GLU A 194 -5.56 -14.10 16.05
C GLU A 194 -7.02 -13.97 15.59
N CYS A 195 -7.23 -13.20 14.51
CA CYS A 195 -8.55 -13.08 13.93
C CYS A 195 -9.06 -14.44 13.42
N LEU A 196 -8.26 -15.16 12.64
CA LEU A 196 -8.64 -16.45 12.07
C LEU A 196 -8.79 -17.53 13.13
N ASP A 197 -7.94 -17.54 14.13
CA ASP A 197 -8.00 -18.47 15.26
C ASP A 197 -9.31 -18.40 16.04
N THR A 198 -9.95 -17.23 16.03
CA THR A 198 -11.23 -16.98 16.69
C THR A 198 -12.40 -17.09 15.70
N LEU A 199 -12.32 -16.38 14.58
CA LEU A 199 -13.45 -16.20 13.67
C LEU A 199 -13.72 -17.46 12.84
N SER A 200 -12.67 -18.19 12.43
CA SER A 200 -12.84 -19.45 11.68
C SER A 200 -13.61 -20.50 12.48
N GLN A 201 -13.34 -20.62 13.77
CA GLN A 201 -14.08 -21.53 14.65
C GLN A 201 -15.55 -21.12 14.77
N LYS A 202 -15.80 -19.82 14.98
CA LYS A 202 -17.16 -19.28 15.12
C LYS A 202 -17.99 -19.47 13.85
N LEU A 203 -17.38 -19.35 12.68
CA LEU A 203 -18.05 -19.49 11.39
C LEU A 203 -18.10 -20.94 10.88
N GLY A 204 -17.26 -21.84 11.42
CA GLY A 204 -17.04 -23.17 10.85
C GLY A 204 -16.38 -23.15 9.47
N LYS A 205 -15.75 -22.03 9.10
CA LYS A 205 -15.14 -21.76 7.79
C LYS A 205 -13.65 -21.44 7.99
N TYR A 206 -12.80 -22.18 7.32
CA TYR A 206 -11.34 -22.13 7.51
C TYR A 206 -10.64 -21.82 6.20
N CYS A 207 -9.49 -21.15 6.27
CA CYS A 207 -8.69 -20.73 5.13
C CYS A 207 -7.19 -20.86 5.47
N ILE A 208 -6.39 -21.33 4.52
CA ILE A 208 -4.93 -21.21 4.56
C ILE A 208 -4.59 -19.78 4.17
N VAL A 209 -3.64 -19.14 4.90
CA VAL A 209 -3.11 -17.83 4.48
C VAL A 209 -1.64 -17.96 4.13
N VAL A 210 -1.27 -17.43 2.97
CA VAL A 210 0.09 -17.36 2.47
C VAL A 210 0.52 -15.89 2.48
N GLY A 211 1.37 -15.52 3.43
CA GLY A 211 1.93 -14.17 3.52
C GLY A 211 3.22 -14.07 2.70
N ILE A 212 3.31 -13.09 1.83
CA ILE A 212 4.47 -12.83 0.96
C ILE A 212 5.14 -11.56 1.43
N ASP A 213 6.37 -11.63 1.96
CA ASP A 213 7.11 -10.43 2.33
C ASP A 213 7.30 -9.51 1.13
N ASN A 214 7.33 -8.22 1.36
CA ASN A 214 7.75 -7.30 0.33
C ASN A 214 9.29 -7.28 0.19
N SER A 215 9.77 -6.62 -0.84
CA SER A 215 11.19 -6.55 -1.18
C SER A 215 11.94 -5.37 -0.56
N GLY A 216 11.36 -4.68 0.43
CA GLY A 216 11.97 -3.45 0.96
C GLY A 216 12.03 -2.37 -0.12
N ASP A 217 13.23 -1.98 -0.52
CA ASP A 217 13.46 -0.88 -1.48
C ASP A 217 12.78 -1.07 -2.84
N LYS A 218 12.57 -2.33 -3.28
CA LYS A 218 11.87 -2.62 -4.54
C LYS A 218 10.36 -2.77 -4.41
N ARG A 219 9.80 -2.67 -3.19
CA ARG A 219 8.36 -2.83 -2.96
C ARG A 219 7.52 -1.97 -3.91
N MET A 220 7.93 -0.72 -4.11
CA MET A 220 7.22 0.21 -4.98
C MET A 220 7.20 -0.28 -6.44
N SER A 221 8.32 -0.76 -6.96
CA SER A 221 8.45 -1.31 -8.31
C SER A 221 7.66 -2.61 -8.48
N GLU A 222 7.84 -3.57 -7.56
CA GLU A 222 7.23 -4.90 -7.63
C GLU A 222 5.71 -4.88 -7.41
N TYR A 223 5.19 -3.90 -6.66
CA TYR A 223 3.75 -3.75 -6.47
C TYR A 223 3.09 -2.79 -7.48
N SER A 224 3.87 -2.25 -8.41
CA SER A 224 3.38 -1.39 -9.49
C SER A 224 3.10 -2.20 -10.75
N PRO A 225 1.83 -2.35 -11.18
CA PRO A 225 1.51 -3.07 -12.42
C PRO A 225 1.99 -2.31 -13.67
N TYR A 226 2.11 -0.99 -13.57
CA TYR A 226 2.54 -0.09 -14.63
C TYR A 226 3.61 0.86 -14.13
N THR A 227 4.35 1.47 -15.04
CA THR A 227 5.30 2.52 -14.67
C THR A 227 4.58 3.70 -14.01
N ILE A 228 5.01 4.09 -12.83
CA ILE A 228 4.55 5.30 -12.15
C ILE A 228 5.29 6.48 -12.80
N ALA A 229 4.55 7.45 -13.30
CA ALA A 229 5.12 8.62 -13.96
C ALA A 229 5.92 9.49 -12.98
N SER A 230 6.94 10.16 -13.51
CA SER A 230 7.68 11.18 -12.77
C SER A 230 6.73 12.26 -12.20
N GLY A 231 7.06 12.79 -11.02
CA GLY A 231 6.24 13.77 -10.31
C GLY A 231 5.08 13.19 -9.51
N LYS A 232 4.77 11.89 -9.63
CA LYS A 232 3.72 11.24 -8.79
C LYS A 232 4.21 10.94 -7.37
N ILE A 233 5.41 10.41 -7.25
CA ILE A 233 6.03 9.99 -5.96
C ILE A 233 7.49 10.40 -5.84
N GLY A 234 7.95 11.31 -6.66
CA GLY A 234 9.34 11.78 -6.74
C GLY A 234 9.64 12.34 -8.11
N LYS A 235 10.89 12.78 -8.32
CA LYS A 235 11.30 13.38 -9.61
C LYS A 235 11.39 12.37 -10.73
N ASP A 236 11.78 11.13 -10.41
CA ASP A 236 11.98 10.07 -11.38
C ASP A 236 10.73 9.20 -11.52
N SER A 237 10.58 8.56 -12.67
CA SER A 237 9.59 7.51 -12.86
C SER A 237 10.02 6.23 -12.15
N VAL A 238 9.05 5.46 -11.65
CA VAL A 238 9.32 4.12 -11.10
C VAL A 238 8.84 3.08 -12.10
N LYS A 239 9.76 2.28 -12.60
CA LYS A 239 9.43 1.16 -13.49
C LYS A 239 8.56 0.15 -12.76
N GLY A 240 7.41 -0.21 -13.33
CA GLY A 240 6.54 -1.24 -12.80
C GLY A 240 7.04 -2.65 -13.13
N GLU A 241 7.16 -3.49 -12.13
CA GLU A 241 7.50 -4.92 -12.22
C GLU A 241 6.36 -5.83 -11.72
N GLY A 242 5.20 -5.24 -11.45
CA GLY A 242 4.05 -5.92 -10.87
C GLY A 242 3.50 -7.06 -11.73
N ALA A 243 3.64 -7.00 -13.06
CA ALA A 243 3.28 -8.12 -13.91
C ALA A 243 4.13 -9.37 -13.62
N ALA A 244 5.45 -9.21 -13.50
CA ALA A 244 6.37 -10.29 -13.16
C ALA A 244 6.12 -10.83 -11.73
N TYR A 245 5.80 -9.93 -10.79
CA TYR A 245 5.47 -10.31 -9.42
C TYR A 245 4.16 -11.14 -9.35
N VAL A 246 3.13 -10.76 -10.07
CA VAL A 246 1.88 -11.53 -10.13
C VAL A 246 2.08 -12.85 -10.87
N ASP A 247 2.88 -12.86 -11.95
CA ASP A 247 3.25 -14.09 -12.66
C ASP A 247 4.00 -15.08 -11.73
N PHE A 248 4.83 -14.58 -10.81
CA PHE A 248 5.43 -15.40 -9.75
C PHE A 248 4.36 -16.04 -8.86
N ILE A 249 3.39 -15.27 -8.36
CA ILE A 249 2.35 -15.85 -7.50
C ILE A 249 1.58 -16.93 -8.25
N VAL A 250 1.21 -16.68 -9.50
CA VAL A 250 0.35 -17.58 -10.31
C VAL A 250 1.09 -18.83 -10.79
N HIS A 251 2.32 -18.67 -11.27
CA HIS A 251 3.02 -19.74 -12.00
C HIS A 251 4.14 -20.42 -11.18
N THR A 252 4.49 -19.86 -10.01
CA THR A 252 5.55 -20.44 -9.15
C THR A 252 5.02 -20.74 -7.74
N LEU A 253 4.56 -19.73 -7.01
CA LEU A 253 4.16 -19.90 -5.61
C LEU A 253 2.87 -20.71 -5.45
N LYS A 254 1.81 -20.37 -6.19
CA LYS A 254 0.53 -21.09 -6.10
C LYS A 254 0.65 -22.56 -6.47
N PRO A 255 1.31 -22.97 -7.56
CA PRO A 255 1.54 -24.37 -7.85
C PRO A 255 2.30 -25.11 -6.73
N TYR A 256 3.29 -24.46 -6.13
CA TYR A 256 4.02 -25.02 -4.99
C TYR A 256 3.09 -25.24 -3.79
N ILE A 257 2.29 -24.24 -3.42
CA ILE A 257 1.32 -24.33 -2.32
C ILE A 257 0.29 -25.45 -2.59
N ASP A 258 -0.25 -25.53 -3.81
CA ASP A 258 -1.24 -26.53 -4.19
C ASP A 258 -0.69 -27.96 -4.22
N GLN A 259 0.63 -28.12 -4.37
CA GLN A 259 1.30 -29.43 -4.33
C GLN A 259 1.62 -29.88 -2.91
N HIS A 260 1.95 -28.95 -2.00
CA HIS A 260 2.46 -29.30 -0.68
C HIS A 260 1.40 -29.21 0.42
N TYR A 261 0.28 -28.54 0.17
CA TYR A 261 -0.77 -28.32 1.17
C TYR A 261 -2.14 -28.75 0.62
N ARG A 262 -3.05 -29.07 1.54
CA ARG A 262 -4.41 -29.49 1.19
C ARG A 262 -5.27 -28.29 0.81
N THR A 263 -5.10 -27.81 -0.41
CA THR A 263 -5.81 -26.66 -0.97
C THR A 263 -7.05 -27.09 -1.77
N GLN A 264 -8.07 -26.25 -1.75
CA GLN A 264 -9.13 -26.26 -2.75
C GLN A 264 -8.65 -25.50 -3.99
N LYS A 265 -8.92 -26.05 -5.16
CA LYS A 265 -8.43 -25.50 -6.43
C LYS A 265 -9.52 -24.70 -7.15
N GLY A 266 -9.08 -23.79 -8.00
CA GLY A 266 -9.94 -22.95 -8.83
C GLY A 266 -10.26 -21.59 -8.20
N PRO A 267 -10.88 -20.69 -8.99
CA PRO A 267 -11.05 -19.29 -8.59
C PRO A 267 -11.96 -19.13 -7.37
N TYR A 268 -12.95 -19.97 -7.18
CA TYR A 268 -13.84 -19.92 -6.02
C TYR A 268 -13.13 -20.09 -4.66
N TYR A 269 -11.91 -20.60 -4.68
CA TYR A 269 -11.17 -20.96 -3.47
C TYR A 269 -9.78 -20.32 -3.40
N THR A 270 -9.49 -19.40 -4.31
CA THR A 270 -8.19 -18.70 -4.36
C THR A 270 -8.42 -17.21 -4.29
N TYR A 271 -7.87 -16.58 -3.26
CA TYR A 271 -8.10 -15.18 -2.93
C TYR A 271 -6.79 -14.43 -2.80
N ILE A 272 -6.84 -13.12 -2.96
CA ILE A 272 -5.67 -12.27 -2.80
C ILE A 272 -6.04 -10.98 -2.06
N ALA A 273 -5.18 -10.46 -1.20
CA ALA A 273 -5.45 -9.21 -0.49
C ALA A 273 -4.17 -8.45 -0.11
N GLY A 274 -4.33 -7.17 0.16
CA GLY A 274 -3.26 -6.31 0.65
C GLY A 274 -3.72 -4.88 0.87
N SER A 275 -2.82 -4.04 1.38
CA SER A 275 -3.09 -2.63 1.63
C SER A 275 -2.17 -1.72 0.83
N SER A 276 -2.62 -0.49 0.59
CA SER A 276 -1.83 0.54 -0.09
C SER A 276 -1.37 0.08 -1.49
N MET A 277 -0.06 0.01 -1.75
CA MET A 277 0.48 -0.61 -2.96
C MET A 277 0.19 -2.11 -3.04
N GLY A 278 0.13 -2.81 -1.88
CA GLY A 278 -0.31 -4.22 -1.82
C GLY A 278 -1.76 -4.41 -2.25
N ALA A 279 -2.62 -3.42 -2.04
CA ALA A 279 -3.99 -3.41 -2.57
C ALA A 279 -4.01 -3.21 -4.09
N VAL A 280 -3.15 -2.32 -4.62
CA VAL A 280 -3.04 -2.09 -6.07
C VAL A 280 -2.63 -3.38 -6.80
N ILE A 281 -1.59 -4.05 -6.30
CA ILE A 281 -1.12 -5.29 -6.95
C ILE A 281 -2.11 -6.45 -6.78
N SER A 282 -2.84 -6.51 -5.65
CA SER A 282 -3.89 -7.51 -5.43
C SER A 282 -5.10 -7.28 -6.36
N TYR A 283 -5.50 -6.03 -6.55
CA TYR A 283 -6.51 -5.67 -7.54
C TYR A 283 -6.08 -6.07 -8.96
N TYR A 284 -4.85 -5.71 -9.34
CA TYR A 284 -4.28 -6.06 -10.64
C TYR A 284 -4.22 -7.58 -10.86
N ALA A 285 -3.81 -8.35 -9.84
CA ALA A 285 -3.75 -9.80 -9.93
C ALA A 285 -5.14 -10.42 -10.22
N ALA A 286 -6.17 -10.00 -9.49
CA ALA A 286 -7.53 -10.49 -9.73
C ALA A 286 -8.08 -10.04 -11.10
N MET A 287 -7.76 -8.81 -11.51
CA MET A 287 -8.14 -8.27 -12.81
C MET A 287 -7.48 -9.05 -13.96
N LYS A 288 -6.17 -9.35 -13.85
CA LYS A 288 -5.39 -10.02 -14.91
C LYS A 288 -5.61 -11.53 -14.95
N TYR A 289 -5.82 -12.15 -13.79
CA TYR A 289 -6.00 -13.61 -13.66
C TYR A 289 -7.34 -13.96 -13.01
N PRO A 290 -8.47 -13.55 -13.61
CA PRO A 290 -9.81 -13.79 -13.04
C PRO A 290 -10.14 -15.29 -12.90
N ASN A 291 -9.58 -16.15 -13.74
CA ASN A 291 -9.75 -17.61 -13.64
C ASN A 291 -8.87 -18.27 -12.55
N ILE A 292 -8.04 -17.48 -11.86
CA ILE A 292 -7.20 -17.92 -10.73
C ILE A 292 -7.72 -17.34 -9.44
N PHE A 293 -7.89 -16.01 -9.38
CA PHE A 293 -8.32 -15.31 -8.17
C PHE A 293 -9.80 -14.96 -8.25
N GLY A 294 -10.62 -15.63 -7.45
CA GLY A 294 -12.07 -15.39 -7.44
C GLY A 294 -12.50 -14.25 -6.52
N ALA A 295 -11.65 -13.83 -5.60
CA ALA A 295 -11.92 -12.67 -4.75
C ALA A 295 -10.65 -11.88 -4.44
N ALA A 296 -10.81 -10.54 -4.25
CA ALA A 296 -9.73 -9.68 -3.82
C ALA A 296 -10.15 -8.72 -2.70
N GLY A 297 -9.30 -8.61 -1.65
CA GLY A 297 -9.40 -7.63 -0.56
C GLY A 297 -8.50 -6.44 -0.83
N ILE A 298 -9.08 -5.27 -1.02
CA ILE A 298 -8.42 -4.04 -1.48
C ILE A 298 -8.52 -2.98 -0.38
N PHE A 299 -7.49 -2.90 0.46
CA PHE A 299 -7.48 -2.02 1.63
C PHE A 299 -6.67 -0.75 1.35
N SER A 300 -7.33 0.41 1.42
CA SER A 300 -6.71 1.72 1.27
C SER A 300 -5.79 1.84 0.03
N PRO A 301 -6.30 1.54 -1.18
CA PRO A 301 -5.47 1.36 -2.37
C PRO A 301 -4.83 2.67 -2.85
N ALA A 302 -3.55 2.64 -3.20
CA ALA A 302 -2.82 3.77 -3.78
C ALA A 302 -3.21 4.02 -5.25
N PHE A 303 -4.51 4.04 -5.59
CA PHE A 303 -5.01 4.19 -6.97
C PHE A 303 -4.72 5.56 -7.58
N TRP A 304 -4.48 6.59 -6.76
CA TRP A 304 -4.07 7.92 -7.22
C TRP A 304 -2.80 7.93 -8.08
N LEU A 305 -2.02 6.86 -8.04
CA LEU A 305 -0.82 6.68 -8.86
C LEU A 305 -1.13 6.41 -10.33
N TYR A 306 -2.32 5.94 -10.63
CA TYR A 306 -2.71 5.47 -11.96
C TYR A 306 -3.98 6.15 -12.45
N SER A 307 -4.18 6.18 -13.76
CA SER A 307 -5.48 6.56 -14.31
C SER A 307 -6.49 5.44 -14.10
N PRO A 308 -7.78 5.75 -13.88
CA PRO A 308 -8.81 4.72 -13.78
C PRO A 308 -8.89 3.79 -15.01
N GLN A 309 -8.50 4.29 -16.19
CA GLN A 309 -8.45 3.50 -17.43
C GLN A 309 -7.39 2.42 -17.41
N GLN A 310 -6.22 2.67 -16.78
CA GLN A 310 -5.17 1.65 -16.60
C GLN A 310 -5.64 0.51 -15.68
N LEU A 311 -6.58 0.80 -14.77
CA LEU A 311 -7.11 -0.13 -13.78
C LEU A 311 -8.47 -0.73 -14.22
N LYS A 312 -8.83 -0.60 -15.50
CA LYS A 312 -10.06 -1.17 -16.03
C LYS A 312 -9.89 -2.67 -16.33
N PRO A 313 -10.74 -3.55 -15.78
CA PRO A 313 -10.67 -4.98 -16.05
C PRO A 313 -11.14 -5.32 -17.48
N ASP A 314 -10.67 -6.47 -17.96
CA ASP A 314 -11.22 -7.06 -19.17
C ASP A 314 -12.60 -7.68 -18.86
N VAL A 315 -13.65 -7.01 -19.35
CA VAL A 315 -15.03 -7.43 -19.13
C VAL A 315 -15.43 -8.66 -19.94
N SER A 316 -14.60 -9.09 -20.91
CA SER A 316 -14.84 -10.30 -21.71
C SER A 316 -14.49 -11.59 -20.97
N ALA A 317 -13.82 -11.51 -19.81
CA ALA A 317 -13.47 -12.67 -19.02
C ALA A 317 -14.70 -13.46 -18.58
N ASN A 318 -14.66 -14.79 -18.76
CA ASN A 318 -15.77 -15.70 -18.42
C ASN A 318 -16.05 -15.72 -16.91
N PHE A 319 -15.01 -15.60 -16.08
CA PHE A 319 -15.13 -15.52 -14.63
C PHE A 319 -14.92 -14.06 -14.18
N LYS A 320 -15.76 -13.60 -13.27
CA LYS A 320 -15.69 -12.25 -12.71
C LYS A 320 -15.39 -12.34 -11.22
N PRO A 321 -14.18 -11.91 -10.79
CA PRO A 321 -13.82 -11.87 -9.39
C PRO A 321 -14.75 -10.96 -8.59
N VAL A 322 -14.92 -11.25 -7.32
CA VAL A 322 -15.59 -10.37 -6.37
C VAL A 322 -14.55 -9.48 -5.65
N TYR A 323 -14.93 -8.27 -5.29
CA TYR A 323 -14.02 -7.28 -4.70
C TYR A 323 -14.56 -6.72 -3.40
N TYR A 324 -13.70 -6.70 -2.39
CA TYR A 324 -13.93 -5.99 -1.14
C TYR A 324 -13.02 -4.78 -1.08
N PHE A 325 -13.60 -3.57 -1.14
CA PHE A 325 -12.87 -2.31 -1.03
C PHE A 325 -13.06 -1.71 0.34
N TYR A 326 -11.96 -1.28 0.95
CA TYR A 326 -11.95 -0.54 2.21
C TYR A 326 -11.09 0.71 2.09
N ALA A 327 -11.52 1.81 2.72
CA ALA A 327 -10.70 3.01 2.95
C ALA A 327 -11.07 3.72 4.24
N GLY A 328 -10.10 4.33 4.89
CA GLY A 328 -10.31 5.27 5.99
C GLY A 328 -10.69 6.66 5.46
N GLY A 329 -11.62 7.32 6.16
CA GLY A 329 -12.11 8.64 5.75
C GLY A 329 -11.13 9.79 5.96
N LYS A 330 -10.07 9.57 6.75
CA LYS A 330 -9.03 10.57 7.07
C LYS A 330 -7.65 10.22 6.51
N GLU A 331 -7.56 9.34 5.52
CA GLU A 331 -6.28 8.93 4.94
C GLU A 331 -5.68 10.01 4.03
N SER A 332 -6.49 10.53 3.11
CA SER A 332 -6.15 11.67 2.26
C SER A 332 -7.43 12.30 1.70
N ALA A 333 -7.33 13.48 1.11
CA ALA A 333 -8.47 14.14 0.46
C ALA A 333 -9.00 13.38 -0.76
N THR A 334 -8.19 12.53 -1.40
CA THR A 334 -8.55 11.87 -2.67
C THR A 334 -8.80 10.37 -2.53
N MET A 335 -8.35 9.72 -1.44
CA MET A 335 -8.40 8.27 -1.25
C MET A 335 -9.76 7.65 -1.62
N ILE A 336 -10.83 8.18 -1.07
CA ILE A 336 -12.18 7.66 -1.33
C ILE A 336 -12.59 7.91 -2.78
N GLY A 337 -12.31 9.10 -3.31
CA GLY A 337 -12.62 9.46 -4.70
C GLY A 337 -11.86 8.60 -5.71
N ASP A 338 -10.58 8.34 -5.46
CA ASP A 338 -9.75 7.50 -6.31
C ASP A 338 -10.23 6.05 -6.29
N MET A 339 -10.59 5.53 -5.12
CA MET A 339 -11.18 4.21 -4.95
C MET A 339 -12.53 4.10 -5.69
N ASP A 340 -13.41 5.08 -5.52
CA ASP A 340 -14.73 5.11 -6.16
C ASP A 340 -14.64 5.24 -7.69
N ALA A 341 -13.64 5.96 -8.21
CA ALA A 341 -13.39 6.05 -9.64
C ALA A 341 -12.99 4.68 -10.26
N VAL A 342 -12.25 3.87 -9.52
CA VAL A 342 -11.93 2.49 -9.95
C VAL A 342 -13.15 1.57 -9.82
N ILE A 343 -13.92 1.67 -8.73
CA ILE A 343 -15.17 0.92 -8.55
C ILE A 343 -16.15 1.21 -9.69
N LYS A 344 -16.25 2.46 -10.13
CA LYS A 344 -17.09 2.84 -11.27
C LYS A 344 -16.72 2.13 -12.56
N ASN A 345 -15.45 1.78 -12.78
CA ASN A 345 -15.05 0.95 -13.92
C ASN A 345 -15.57 -0.49 -13.84
N LEU A 346 -16.03 -0.91 -12.66
CA LEU A 346 -16.66 -2.21 -12.40
C LEU A 346 -18.19 -2.16 -12.50
N ASP A 347 -18.80 -1.04 -12.90
CA ASP A 347 -20.27 -0.84 -12.97
C ASP A 347 -20.98 -1.85 -13.91
N THR A 348 -20.24 -2.48 -14.80
CA THR A 348 -20.75 -3.59 -15.64
C THR A 348 -20.89 -4.91 -14.87
N TYR A 349 -20.38 -4.97 -13.63
CA TYR A 349 -20.49 -6.11 -12.73
C TYR A 349 -21.78 -6.01 -11.90
N PRO A 350 -22.46 -7.12 -11.60
CA PRO A 350 -23.56 -7.10 -10.65
C PRO A 350 -23.15 -6.56 -9.29
N SER A 351 -23.99 -5.76 -8.64
CA SER A 351 -23.67 -5.04 -7.39
C SER A 351 -23.27 -5.94 -6.21
N HIS A 352 -23.72 -7.21 -6.19
CA HIS A 352 -23.36 -8.16 -5.15
C HIS A 352 -21.90 -8.66 -5.23
N ILE A 353 -21.20 -8.37 -6.31
CA ILE A 353 -19.79 -8.75 -6.54
C ILE A 353 -18.83 -7.72 -5.93
N ILE A 354 -19.33 -6.54 -5.57
CA ILE A 354 -18.53 -5.45 -5.02
C ILE A 354 -19.05 -5.10 -3.63
N ARG A 355 -18.19 -5.23 -2.62
CA ARG A 355 -18.40 -4.67 -1.29
C ARG A 355 -17.54 -3.43 -1.12
N ARG A 356 -18.15 -2.32 -0.76
CA ARG A 356 -17.48 -1.06 -0.43
C ARG A 356 -17.67 -0.75 1.04
N SER A 357 -16.58 -0.54 1.76
CA SER A 357 -16.53 -0.17 3.18
C SER A 357 -15.72 1.12 3.35
N VAL A 358 -16.23 2.07 4.10
CA VAL A 358 -15.51 3.29 4.47
C VAL A 358 -15.67 3.52 5.97
N TYR A 359 -14.54 3.62 6.67
CA TYR A 359 -14.54 3.96 8.08
C TYR A 359 -14.16 5.44 8.27
N PRO A 360 -15.11 6.36 8.55
CA PRO A 360 -14.86 7.79 8.53
C PRO A 360 -13.71 8.29 9.41
N PRO A 361 -13.46 7.75 10.63
CA PRO A 361 -12.32 8.15 11.46
C PRO A 361 -11.01 7.47 11.07
N GLY A 362 -11.00 6.51 10.14
CA GLY A 362 -9.83 5.72 9.74
C GLY A 362 -8.74 6.56 9.09
N ILE A 363 -7.49 6.23 9.40
CA ILE A 363 -6.28 6.77 8.77
C ILE A 363 -5.47 5.64 8.15
N HIS A 364 -4.47 5.95 7.33
CA HIS A 364 -3.64 4.98 6.61
C HIS A 364 -2.67 4.24 7.54
N LYS A 365 -3.16 3.24 8.29
CA LYS A 365 -2.37 2.46 9.26
C LYS A 365 -2.91 1.04 9.41
N GLU A 366 -2.00 0.11 9.75
CA GLU A 366 -2.25 -1.33 9.94
C GLU A 366 -3.37 -1.60 10.96
N LYS A 367 -3.46 -0.79 12.02
CA LYS A 367 -4.53 -0.91 13.02
C LYS A 367 -5.93 -0.89 12.39
N TYR A 368 -6.18 -0.01 11.42
CA TYR A 368 -7.50 0.12 10.80
C TYR A 368 -7.78 -1.00 9.81
N TRP A 369 -6.75 -1.54 9.16
CA TRP A 369 -6.86 -2.73 8.32
C TRP A 369 -7.09 -3.98 9.16
N ARG A 370 -6.42 -4.11 10.32
CA ARG A 370 -6.68 -5.13 11.33
C ARG A 370 -8.14 -5.10 11.79
N ASP A 371 -8.64 -3.92 12.14
CA ASP A 371 -10.01 -3.73 12.65
C ASP A 371 -11.07 -4.09 11.59
N GLU A 372 -10.77 -3.91 10.29
CA GLU A 372 -11.66 -4.23 9.16
C GLU A 372 -11.56 -5.67 8.68
N PHE A 373 -10.41 -6.33 8.89
CA PHE A 373 -10.16 -7.68 8.36
C PHE A 373 -11.23 -8.71 8.78
N PRO A 374 -11.78 -8.72 10.00
CA PRO A 374 -12.87 -9.61 10.38
C PRO A 374 -14.12 -9.47 9.50
N ALA A 375 -14.48 -8.24 9.10
CA ALA A 375 -15.61 -7.98 8.23
C ALA A 375 -15.34 -8.50 6.80
N PHE A 376 -14.14 -8.26 6.29
CA PHE A 376 -13.68 -8.82 5.01
C PHE A 376 -13.72 -10.36 5.02
N TYR A 377 -13.13 -11.01 6.04
CA TYR A 377 -13.09 -12.46 6.12
C TYR A 377 -14.48 -13.07 6.24
N ASN A 378 -15.35 -12.50 7.07
CA ASN A 378 -16.75 -12.95 7.17
C ASN A 378 -17.50 -12.84 5.83
N TRP A 379 -17.35 -11.72 5.13
CA TRP A 379 -17.92 -11.54 3.80
C TRP A 379 -17.36 -12.57 2.81
N LEU A 380 -16.04 -12.74 2.78
CA LEU A 380 -15.36 -13.68 1.88
C LEU A 380 -15.85 -15.11 2.09
N MET A 381 -16.01 -15.56 3.34
CA MET A 381 -16.45 -16.91 3.68
C MET A 381 -17.95 -17.15 3.45
N GLN A 382 -18.73 -16.12 3.18
CA GLN A 382 -20.16 -16.24 2.82
C GLN A 382 -20.39 -16.38 1.31
N LEU A 383 -19.37 -16.12 0.49
CA LEU A 383 -19.52 -16.12 -0.97
C LEU A 383 -19.67 -17.53 -1.55
N TYR A 384 -19.13 -18.56 -0.86
CA TYR A 384 -19.05 -19.92 -1.36
C TYR A 384 -19.37 -20.98 -0.29
#